data_693a2fbd8b2849f4f2ce2e757484e6e9
#
_entry.id   693a2fbd8b2849f4f2ce2e757484e6e9
#
_cell.length_a   1.000
_cell.length_b   1.000
_cell.length_c   1.000
_cell.angle_alpha   90.00
_cell.angle_beta   90.00
_cell.angle_gamma   90.00
#
_symmetry.space_group_name_H-M   'P 1'
#
loop_
_entity.id
_entity.type
_entity.pdbx_description
1 polymer ?
#
loop_
_entity_poly.entity_id
_entity_poly.type
_entity_poly.pdbx_seq_one_letter_code
_entity_poly.pdbx_strand_id
1 'polypeptide(L)'
;ADDLPALIIDKFNDVFVLQTLSLGMDKWKQAIVDALIQIFSPRGIYERNDVPVRELEGLPQQKGPLCGDFGTDVPILENGLQFLVDVANGQKTGHFLDQQDNRRAIAQIVKDADVLGVFTYTGTFEIHAAHYGARSVLGLDVSEQAVERARVNAALNGLEGKCNFQASNAFDTLKQWGREGKKFDVVMLDPPAFTKSRIHINKALTGYKEINLRGIQLIRDGGFLVSSSCTNLVSEEQFLQTIEEAAKDAKKKVRQVILSHQSGDHPIVRGLENTHYLKFFIAEISSR
;
A
#
# COMPACT_ATOMS: atom_id res chain seq x y z
N ALA A 1 -17.96 -5.41 4.04
CA ALA A 1 -18.94 -4.79 3.15
C ALA A 1 -19.95 -5.81 2.60
N ASP A 2 -19.60 -7.09 2.57
CA ASP A 2 -20.41 -8.16 1.99
C ASP A 2 -21.30 -8.86 3.02
N ASP A 3 -21.65 -8.18 4.11
CA ASP A 3 -22.49 -8.68 5.22
C ASP A 3 -21.95 -9.95 5.93
N LEU A 4 -20.65 -10.23 5.73
CA LEU A 4 -19.91 -11.30 6.38
C LEU A 4 -18.78 -10.72 7.25
N PRO A 5 -19.10 -10.12 8.41
CA PRO A 5 -18.10 -9.46 9.25
C PRO A 5 -17.05 -10.47 9.73
N ALA A 6 -15.80 -10.00 9.86
CA ALA A 6 -14.65 -10.78 10.27
C ALA A 6 -14.23 -11.90 9.29
N LEU A 7 -14.70 -11.84 8.04
CA LEU A 7 -14.21 -12.65 6.93
C LEU A 7 -13.46 -11.76 5.93
N ILE A 8 -12.26 -12.19 5.54
CA ILE A 8 -11.51 -11.64 4.43
C ILE A 8 -11.20 -12.77 3.47
N ILE A 9 -11.50 -12.56 2.19
CA ILE A 9 -11.15 -13.50 1.12
C ILE A 9 -10.54 -12.68 -0.01
N ASP A 10 -9.23 -12.83 -0.20
CA ASP A 10 -8.52 -12.21 -1.31
C ASP A 10 -8.22 -13.25 -2.38
N LYS A 11 -8.47 -12.89 -3.63
CA LYS A 11 -8.22 -13.74 -4.79
C LYS A 11 -6.97 -13.28 -5.52
N PHE A 12 -5.98 -14.13 -5.56
CA PHE A 12 -4.73 -13.96 -6.29
C PHE A 12 -4.70 -14.97 -7.46
N ASN A 13 -5.15 -14.55 -8.65
CA ASN A 13 -5.32 -15.40 -9.82
C ASN A 13 -6.25 -16.59 -9.52
N ASP A 14 -5.72 -17.81 -9.39
CA ASP A 14 -6.42 -19.06 -9.11
C ASP A 14 -6.21 -19.56 -7.66
N VAL A 15 -5.59 -18.75 -6.81
CA VAL A 15 -5.40 -19.02 -5.38
C VAL A 15 -6.20 -18.04 -4.54
N PHE A 16 -6.85 -18.52 -3.49
CA PHE A 16 -7.54 -17.68 -2.51
C PHE A 16 -6.78 -17.63 -1.19
N VAL A 17 -6.77 -16.46 -0.57
CA VAL A 17 -6.26 -16.27 0.79
C VAL A 17 -7.41 -15.93 1.71
N LEU A 18 -7.56 -16.71 2.79
CA LEU A 18 -8.66 -16.64 3.73
C LEU A 18 -8.20 -16.16 5.10
N GLN A 19 -8.95 -15.24 5.70
CA GLN A 19 -8.85 -14.91 7.12
C GLN A 19 -10.23 -14.98 7.78
N THR A 20 -10.32 -15.68 8.92
CA THR A 20 -11.50 -15.72 9.79
C THR A 20 -11.11 -15.10 11.13
N LEU A 21 -11.63 -13.90 11.44
CA LEU A 21 -11.12 -13.04 12.51
C LEU A 21 -11.97 -13.07 13.79
N SER A 22 -13.12 -13.78 13.78
CA SER A 22 -13.99 -13.96 14.94
C SER A 22 -14.31 -15.42 15.16
N LEU A 23 -14.65 -15.77 16.40
CA LEU A 23 -15.05 -17.14 16.78
C LEU A 23 -16.25 -17.64 15.97
N GLY A 24 -17.22 -16.76 15.69
CA GLY A 24 -18.40 -17.09 14.87
C GLY A 24 -18.01 -17.43 13.44
N MET A 25 -17.16 -16.62 12.82
CA MET A 25 -16.71 -16.84 11.43
C MET A 25 -15.77 -18.04 11.32
N ASP A 26 -14.93 -18.28 12.32
CA ASP A 26 -14.01 -19.43 12.33
C ASP A 26 -14.76 -20.78 12.36
N LYS A 27 -15.93 -20.84 13.00
CA LYS A 27 -16.81 -22.04 12.97
C LYS A 27 -17.32 -22.37 11.56
N TRP A 28 -17.47 -21.36 10.71
CA TRP A 28 -17.93 -21.53 9.32
C TRP A 28 -16.79 -21.73 8.33
N LYS A 29 -15.53 -21.70 8.79
CA LYS A 29 -14.35 -21.79 7.92
C LYS A 29 -14.41 -22.93 6.92
N GLN A 30 -14.76 -24.16 7.37
CA GLN A 30 -14.84 -25.31 6.46
C GLN A 30 -15.94 -25.13 5.41
N ALA A 31 -17.12 -24.66 5.79
CA ALA A 31 -18.21 -24.41 4.85
C ALA A 31 -17.84 -23.32 3.82
N ILE A 32 -17.08 -22.30 4.24
CA ILE A 32 -16.56 -21.26 3.35
C ILE A 32 -15.56 -21.87 2.35
N VAL A 33 -14.64 -22.71 2.82
CA VAL A 33 -13.67 -23.42 1.96
C VAL A 33 -14.39 -24.29 0.93
N ASP A 34 -15.38 -25.07 1.37
CA ASP A 34 -16.17 -25.95 0.49
C ASP A 34 -16.92 -25.14 -0.57
N ALA A 35 -17.52 -24.01 -0.19
CA ALA A 35 -18.18 -23.09 -1.11
C ALA A 35 -17.20 -22.50 -2.15
N LEU A 36 -16.01 -22.05 -1.72
CA LEU A 36 -14.98 -21.54 -2.64
C LEU A 36 -14.54 -22.61 -3.64
N ILE A 37 -14.35 -23.85 -3.19
CA ILE A 37 -14.01 -24.99 -4.06
C ILE A 37 -15.13 -25.24 -5.08
N GLN A 38 -16.37 -25.27 -4.62
CA GLN A 38 -17.52 -25.54 -5.47
C GLN A 38 -17.75 -24.45 -6.52
N ILE A 39 -17.59 -23.19 -6.15
CA ILE A 39 -17.90 -22.04 -7.03
C ILE A 39 -16.77 -21.77 -8.01
N PHE A 40 -15.52 -21.81 -7.54
CA PHE A 40 -14.37 -21.29 -8.29
C PHE A 40 -13.39 -22.37 -8.76
N SER A 41 -13.46 -23.60 -8.23
CA SER A 41 -12.49 -24.67 -8.49
C SER A 41 -11.04 -24.17 -8.41
N PRO A 42 -10.61 -23.50 -7.30
CA PRO A 42 -9.31 -22.85 -7.19
C PRO A 42 -8.19 -23.89 -7.22
N ARG A 43 -6.99 -23.47 -7.66
CA ARG A 43 -5.77 -24.26 -7.53
C ARG A 43 -5.40 -24.48 -6.08
N GLY A 44 -5.70 -23.51 -5.21
CA GLY A 44 -5.48 -23.64 -3.78
C GLY A 44 -6.14 -22.55 -2.95
N ILE A 45 -6.25 -22.84 -1.65
CA ILE A 45 -6.71 -21.92 -0.63
C ILE A 45 -5.68 -21.90 0.50
N TYR A 46 -5.23 -20.72 0.89
CA TYR A 46 -4.26 -20.51 1.95
C TYR A 46 -4.87 -19.74 3.12
N GLU A 47 -4.65 -20.18 4.35
CA GLU A 47 -5.11 -19.51 5.55
C GLU A 47 -4.04 -18.53 6.07
N ARG A 48 -4.43 -17.28 6.34
CA ARG A 48 -3.59 -16.23 6.92
C ARG A 48 -4.18 -15.69 8.23
N ASN A 49 -4.50 -16.60 9.11
CA ASN A 49 -5.02 -16.34 10.46
C ASN A 49 -3.89 -16.07 11.49
N ASP A 50 -2.70 -15.71 11.03
CA ASP A 50 -1.53 -15.32 11.80
C ASP A 50 -1.59 -13.84 12.25
N VAL A 51 -2.76 -13.43 12.79
CA VAL A 51 -3.04 -12.04 13.19
C VAL A 51 -3.50 -11.95 14.65
N PRO A 52 -2.96 -10.97 15.43
CA PRO A 52 -3.21 -10.88 16.87
C PRO A 52 -4.67 -10.66 17.28
N VAL A 53 -5.51 -10.11 16.38
CA VAL A 53 -6.93 -9.87 16.68
C VAL A 53 -7.68 -11.14 17.01
N ARG A 54 -7.25 -12.29 16.50
CA ARG A 54 -7.85 -13.61 16.82
C ARG A 54 -7.72 -13.99 18.28
N GLU A 55 -6.63 -13.60 18.92
CA GLU A 55 -6.39 -13.89 20.35
C GLU A 55 -7.42 -13.21 21.26
N LEU A 56 -7.96 -12.05 20.83
CA LEU A 56 -9.05 -11.36 21.53
C LEU A 56 -10.36 -12.17 21.54
N GLU A 57 -10.53 -13.04 20.55
CA GLU A 57 -11.66 -13.98 20.42
C GLU A 57 -11.36 -15.37 21.01
N GLY A 58 -10.20 -15.55 21.64
CA GLY A 58 -9.75 -16.83 22.17
C GLY A 58 -9.34 -17.86 21.10
N LEU A 59 -9.05 -17.39 19.87
CA LEU A 59 -8.62 -18.21 18.76
C LEU A 59 -7.09 -18.21 18.63
N PRO A 60 -6.44 -19.34 18.32
CA PRO A 60 -5.02 -19.38 18.05
C PRO A 60 -4.67 -18.68 16.74
N GLN A 61 -3.47 -18.12 16.65
CA GLN A 61 -2.90 -17.75 15.37
C GLN A 61 -2.48 -19.00 14.59
N GLN A 62 -2.82 -19.03 13.30
CA GLN A 62 -2.48 -20.16 12.44
C GLN A 62 -2.38 -19.72 10.97
N LYS A 63 -1.53 -20.39 10.19
CA LYS A 63 -1.44 -20.21 8.74
C LYS A 63 -1.04 -21.50 8.06
N GLY A 64 -1.43 -21.65 6.81
CA GLY A 64 -1.09 -22.84 6.02
C GLY A 64 -2.08 -23.08 4.87
N PRO A 65 -1.80 -24.08 4.03
CA PRO A 65 -2.72 -24.48 2.98
C PRO A 65 -3.97 -25.14 3.60
N LEU A 66 -5.14 -24.74 3.13
CA LEU A 66 -6.43 -25.37 3.45
C LEU A 66 -6.87 -26.34 2.35
N CYS A 67 -6.47 -26.06 1.11
CA CYS A 67 -6.79 -26.87 -0.06
C CYS A 67 -5.72 -26.68 -1.14
N GLY A 68 -5.44 -27.74 -1.90
CA GLY A 68 -4.52 -27.73 -3.02
C GLY A 68 -3.04 -27.87 -2.63
N ASP A 69 -2.22 -28.18 -3.63
CA ASP A 69 -0.76 -28.21 -3.53
C ASP A 69 -0.19 -27.17 -4.52
N PHE A 70 0.39 -26.10 -4.01
CA PHE A 70 0.87 -24.98 -4.81
C PHE A 70 2.01 -24.22 -4.12
N GLY A 71 2.86 -23.60 -4.93
CA GLY A 71 3.88 -22.70 -4.41
C GLY A 71 3.26 -21.41 -3.87
N THR A 72 3.81 -20.90 -2.76
CA THR A 72 3.28 -19.71 -2.07
C THR A 72 3.58 -18.39 -2.79
N ASP A 73 4.48 -18.39 -3.77
CA ASP A 73 4.68 -17.29 -4.71
C ASP A 73 3.65 -17.41 -5.85
N VAL A 74 2.60 -16.60 -5.78
CA VAL A 74 1.48 -16.64 -6.73
C VAL A 74 1.60 -15.49 -7.73
N PRO A 75 1.70 -15.76 -9.04
CA PRO A 75 1.70 -14.70 -10.04
C PRO A 75 0.30 -14.11 -10.20
N ILE A 76 0.24 -12.77 -10.22
CA ILE A 76 -0.97 -12.01 -10.50
C ILE A 76 -0.76 -11.02 -11.64
N LEU A 77 -1.86 -10.57 -12.24
CA LEU A 77 -1.87 -9.48 -13.21
C LEU A 77 -2.65 -8.30 -12.64
N GLU A 78 -2.01 -7.14 -12.52
CA GLU A 78 -2.64 -5.90 -12.08
C GLU A 78 -2.33 -4.76 -13.04
N ASN A 79 -3.36 -4.13 -13.60
CA ASN A 79 -3.24 -3.03 -14.57
C ASN A 79 -2.30 -3.34 -15.74
N GLY A 80 -2.23 -4.61 -16.17
CA GLY A 80 -1.37 -5.08 -17.28
C GLY A 80 0.07 -5.45 -16.86
N LEU A 81 0.41 -5.37 -15.59
CA LEU A 81 1.71 -5.70 -15.02
C LEU A 81 1.65 -7.00 -14.21
N GLN A 82 2.73 -7.78 -14.26
CA GLN A 82 2.86 -9.02 -13.51
C GLN A 82 3.53 -8.78 -12.15
N PHE A 83 2.99 -9.40 -11.10
CA PHE A 83 3.59 -9.39 -9.77
C PHE A 83 3.59 -10.79 -9.18
N LEU A 84 4.63 -11.13 -8.41
CA LEU A 84 4.67 -12.31 -7.56
C LEU A 84 4.24 -11.91 -6.14
N VAL A 85 3.15 -12.53 -5.70
CA VAL A 85 2.56 -12.33 -4.36
C VAL A 85 2.95 -13.50 -3.47
N ASP A 86 3.67 -13.23 -2.37
CA ASP A 86 3.93 -14.24 -1.33
C ASP A 86 2.71 -14.31 -0.40
N VAL A 87 1.85 -15.29 -0.66
CA VAL A 87 0.61 -15.49 0.12
C VAL A 87 0.90 -16.06 1.53
N ALA A 88 2.08 -16.61 1.76
CA ALA A 88 2.46 -17.17 3.06
C ALA A 88 3.10 -16.15 4.01
N ASN A 89 3.97 -15.27 3.51
CA ASN A 89 4.78 -14.39 4.35
C ASN A 89 4.64 -12.91 4.01
N GLY A 90 3.97 -12.57 2.91
CA GLY A 90 3.72 -11.19 2.52
C GLY A 90 2.87 -10.43 3.54
N GLN A 91 2.95 -9.10 3.52
CA GLN A 91 2.14 -8.24 4.38
C GLN A 91 0.66 -8.40 4.04
N LYS A 92 -0.23 -8.23 5.03
CA LYS A 92 -1.65 -8.56 4.92
C LYS A 92 -1.81 -10.02 4.44
N THR A 93 -2.49 -10.20 3.32
CA THR A 93 -2.67 -11.47 2.63
C THR A 93 -1.65 -11.74 1.54
N GLY A 94 -0.70 -10.80 1.33
CA GLY A 94 0.39 -10.87 0.35
C GLY A 94 0.53 -9.64 -0.55
N HIS A 95 -0.56 -8.94 -0.84
CA HIS A 95 -0.60 -7.77 -1.72
C HIS A 95 -1.63 -6.75 -1.24
N PHE A 96 -1.43 -5.47 -1.61
CA PHE A 96 -2.34 -4.37 -1.25
C PHE A 96 -3.34 -4.11 -2.39
N LEU A 97 -4.35 -4.97 -2.52
CA LEU A 97 -5.38 -4.87 -3.57
C LEU A 97 -6.15 -3.54 -3.50
N ASP A 98 -6.33 -3.01 -2.29
CA ASP A 98 -7.01 -1.76 -2.00
C ASP A 98 -6.40 -0.51 -2.67
N GLN A 99 -5.14 -0.59 -3.14
CA GLN A 99 -4.43 0.50 -3.81
C GLN A 99 -4.42 0.39 -5.35
N GLN A 100 -5.07 -0.61 -5.93
CA GLN A 100 -5.01 -0.89 -7.38
C GLN A 100 -5.40 0.32 -8.24
N ASP A 101 -6.51 0.99 -7.93
CA ASP A 101 -6.98 2.16 -8.67
C ASP A 101 -6.08 3.38 -8.45
N ASN A 102 -5.53 3.52 -7.24
CA ASN A 102 -4.58 4.58 -6.90
C ASN A 102 -3.27 4.43 -7.66
N ARG A 103 -2.79 3.18 -7.85
CA ARG A 103 -1.62 2.90 -8.71
C ARG A 103 -1.88 3.25 -10.17
N ARG A 104 -3.12 3.11 -10.66
CA ARG A 104 -3.50 3.57 -12.00
C ARG A 104 -3.54 5.10 -12.09
N ALA A 105 -3.99 5.78 -11.04
CA ALA A 105 -4.18 7.23 -11.01
C ALA A 105 -2.87 8.01 -11.19
N ILE A 106 -1.70 7.44 -10.81
CA ILE A 106 -0.41 8.12 -10.99
C ILE A 106 0.00 8.28 -12.47
N ALA A 107 -0.62 7.55 -13.42
CA ALA A 107 -0.28 7.61 -14.84
C ALA A 107 -0.25 9.03 -15.40
N GLN A 108 -1.10 9.91 -14.87
CA GLN A 108 -1.22 11.29 -15.38
C GLN A 108 -0.08 12.24 -14.94
N ILE A 109 0.77 11.82 -13.99
CA ILE A 109 1.81 12.70 -13.40
C ILE A 109 3.24 12.16 -13.51
N VAL A 110 3.42 10.91 -13.96
CA VAL A 110 4.75 10.26 -13.93
C VAL A 110 5.49 10.26 -15.29
N LYS A 111 4.83 10.63 -16.37
CA LYS A 111 5.46 10.58 -17.70
C LYS A 111 6.68 11.49 -17.76
N ASP A 112 7.81 10.96 -18.24
CA ASP A 112 9.11 11.63 -18.36
C ASP A 112 9.68 12.16 -17.02
N ALA A 113 9.15 11.72 -15.86
CA ALA A 113 9.50 12.16 -14.54
C ALA A 113 10.62 11.32 -13.91
N ASP A 114 11.43 11.96 -13.06
CA ASP A 114 12.26 11.28 -12.06
C ASP A 114 11.41 11.06 -10.80
N VAL A 115 11.15 9.80 -10.46
CA VAL A 115 10.20 9.40 -9.42
C VAL A 115 10.94 8.82 -8.22
N LEU A 116 10.54 9.26 -7.02
CA LEU A 116 10.93 8.64 -5.75
C LEU A 116 9.71 8.01 -5.12
N GLY A 117 9.76 6.71 -4.86
CA GLY A 117 8.80 6.00 -4.02
C GLY A 117 9.39 5.68 -2.65
N VAL A 118 8.62 5.83 -1.60
CA VAL A 118 9.02 5.60 -0.22
C VAL A 118 8.01 4.70 0.47
N PHE A 119 8.50 3.73 1.23
CA PHE A 119 7.75 2.60 1.77
C PHE A 119 7.27 1.68 0.63
N THR A 120 8.21 1.37 -0.24
CA THR A 120 7.97 0.75 -1.55
C THR A 120 7.41 -0.67 -1.46
N TYR A 121 7.62 -1.37 -0.33
CA TYR A 121 7.30 -2.78 -0.16
C TYR A 121 7.82 -3.59 -1.35
N THR A 122 6.95 -4.24 -2.11
CA THR A 122 7.32 -5.06 -3.28
C THR A 122 7.36 -4.28 -4.61
N GLY A 123 7.45 -2.94 -4.56
CA GLY A 123 7.72 -2.07 -5.70
C GLY A 123 6.51 -1.75 -6.58
N THR A 124 5.30 -1.96 -6.08
CA THR A 124 4.11 -1.91 -6.94
C THR A 124 3.83 -0.51 -7.51
N PHE A 125 3.90 0.55 -6.73
CA PHE A 125 3.75 1.93 -7.23
C PHE A 125 4.87 2.31 -8.18
N GLU A 126 6.11 1.94 -7.86
CA GLU A 126 7.31 2.25 -8.62
C GLU A 126 7.29 1.59 -10.00
N ILE A 127 6.90 0.32 -10.05
CA ILE A 127 6.80 -0.45 -11.30
C ILE A 127 5.67 0.12 -12.18
N HIS A 128 4.53 0.53 -11.60
CA HIS A 128 3.50 1.25 -12.34
C HIS A 128 4.01 2.59 -12.86
N ALA A 129 4.75 3.37 -12.06
CA ALA A 129 5.33 4.62 -12.52
C ALA A 129 6.27 4.42 -13.71
N ALA A 130 7.15 3.42 -13.69
CA ALA A 130 8.04 3.07 -14.79
C ALA A 130 7.28 2.62 -16.04
N HIS A 131 6.21 1.82 -15.87
CA HIS A 131 5.32 1.37 -16.92
C HIS A 131 4.59 2.55 -17.61
N TYR A 132 4.13 3.51 -16.83
CA TYR A 132 3.44 4.71 -17.34
C TYR A 132 4.41 5.77 -17.90
N GLY A 133 5.68 5.45 -18.04
CA GLY A 133 6.63 6.27 -18.77
C GLY A 133 7.53 7.16 -17.93
N ALA A 134 7.69 6.88 -16.64
CA ALA A 134 8.72 7.54 -15.84
C ALA A 134 10.11 7.35 -16.47
N ARG A 135 10.94 8.41 -16.41
CA ARG A 135 12.32 8.38 -16.90
C ARG A 135 13.20 7.51 -16.04
N SER A 136 13.10 7.70 -14.72
CA SER A 136 13.81 6.92 -13.71
C SER A 136 12.93 6.79 -12.47
N VAL A 137 13.05 5.66 -11.77
CA VAL A 137 12.31 5.39 -10.53
C VAL A 137 13.26 4.86 -9.48
N LEU A 138 13.22 5.44 -8.29
CA LEU A 138 13.94 4.98 -7.12
C LEU A 138 12.95 4.64 -6.02
N GLY A 139 12.94 3.39 -5.55
CA GLY A 139 12.10 2.91 -4.45
C GLY A 139 12.91 2.70 -3.18
N LEU A 140 12.38 3.13 -2.04
CA LEU A 140 12.98 2.94 -0.71
C LEU A 140 12.07 2.13 0.19
N ASP A 141 12.62 1.10 0.83
CA ASP A 141 11.99 0.38 1.94
C ASP A 141 13.04 0.04 3.00
N VAL A 142 12.62 -0.19 4.23
CA VAL A 142 13.53 -0.62 5.29
C VAL A 142 13.87 -2.12 5.20
N SER A 143 13.00 -2.91 4.56
CA SER A 143 13.12 -4.35 4.43
C SER A 143 13.93 -4.73 3.19
N GLU A 144 15.11 -5.33 3.39
CA GLU A 144 15.91 -5.90 2.29
C GLU A 144 15.15 -6.96 1.51
N GLN A 145 14.34 -7.79 2.20
CA GLN A 145 13.52 -8.82 1.55
C GLN A 145 12.45 -8.19 0.64
N ALA A 146 11.79 -7.11 1.07
CA ALA A 146 10.82 -6.39 0.26
C ALA A 146 11.48 -5.76 -0.97
N VAL A 147 12.64 -5.14 -0.79
CA VAL A 147 13.45 -4.55 -1.87
C VAL A 147 13.89 -5.60 -2.89
N GLU A 148 14.30 -6.78 -2.45
CA GLU A 148 14.65 -7.86 -3.37
C GLU A 148 13.42 -8.35 -4.15
N ARG A 149 12.26 -8.49 -3.51
CA ARG A 149 11.01 -8.83 -4.19
C ARG A 149 10.61 -7.74 -5.21
N ALA A 150 10.84 -6.47 -4.89
CA ALA A 150 10.59 -5.37 -5.82
C ALA A 150 11.49 -5.47 -7.07
N ARG A 151 12.75 -5.85 -6.93
CA ARG A 151 13.64 -6.10 -8.09
C ARG A 151 13.15 -7.25 -8.96
N VAL A 152 12.73 -8.36 -8.34
CA VAL A 152 12.13 -9.49 -9.06
C VAL A 152 10.88 -9.04 -9.83
N ASN A 153 9.98 -8.30 -9.19
CA ASN A 153 8.78 -7.80 -9.84
C ASN A 153 9.07 -6.82 -10.98
N ALA A 154 10.08 -5.96 -10.85
CA ALA A 154 10.51 -5.09 -11.94
C ALA A 154 11.04 -5.90 -13.14
N ALA A 155 11.87 -6.92 -12.89
CA ALA A 155 12.42 -7.79 -13.93
C ALA A 155 11.34 -8.61 -14.66
N LEU A 156 10.30 -9.08 -13.96
CA LEU A 156 9.15 -9.75 -14.58
C LEU A 156 8.44 -8.91 -15.64
N ASN A 157 8.57 -7.58 -15.53
CA ASN A 157 7.95 -6.62 -16.46
C ASN A 157 8.96 -5.98 -17.43
N GLY A 158 10.24 -6.40 -17.43
CA GLY A 158 11.29 -5.80 -18.24
C GLY A 158 11.60 -4.34 -17.87
N LEU A 159 11.38 -3.97 -16.59
CA LEU A 159 11.54 -2.60 -16.09
C LEU A 159 12.73 -2.42 -15.14
N GLU A 160 13.58 -3.44 -14.99
CA GLU A 160 14.77 -3.42 -14.12
C GLU A 160 15.76 -2.33 -14.51
N GLY A 161 15.81 -1.93 -15.77
CA GLY A 161 16.65 -0.83 -16.24
C GLY A 161 16.15 0.57 -15.84
N LYS A 162 14.89 0.69 -15.46
CA LYS A 162 14.26 1.97 -15.03
C LYS A 162 14.05 2.05 -13.53
N CYS A 163 13.81 0.92 -12.87
CA CYS A 163 13.51 0.83 -11.44
C CYS A 163 14.76 0.46 -10.65
N ASN A 164 15.14 1.29 -9.70
CA ASN A 164 16.15 1.00 -8.71
C ASN A 164 15.50 0.92 -7.34
N PHE A 165 15.94 -0.05 -6.50
CA PHE A 165 15.39 -0.22 -5.16
C PHE A 165 16.52 -0.27 -4.14
N GLN A 166 16.35 0.42 -3.02
CA GLN A 166 17.35 0.55 -1.96
C GLN A 166 16.72 0.25 -0.59
N ALA A 167 17.37 -0.61 0.19
CA ALA A 167 17.01 -0.82 1.58
C ALA A 167 17.56 0.33 2.43
N SER A 168 16.68 1.12 3.06
CA SER A 168 17.07 2.24 3.89
C SER A 168 15.93 2.77 4.77
N ASN A 169 16.29 3.44 5.87
CA ASN A 169 15.30 4.14 6.69
C ASN A 169 14.82 5.40 5.98
N ALA A 170 13.52 5.49 5.71
CA ALA A 170 12.91 6.60 4.99
C ALA A 170 13.18 7.97 5.65
N PHE A 171 12.96 8.09 6.97
CA PHE A 171 13.09 9.38 7.66
C PHE A 171 14.51 9.92 7.62
N ASP A 172 15.50 9.05 7.84
CA ASP A 172 16.92 9.44 7.83
C ASP A 172 17.37 9.78 6.42
N THR A 173 17.01 8.95 5.44
CA THR A 173 17.41 9.12 4.04
C THR A 173 16.82 10.39 3.44
N LEU A 174 15.51 10.65 3.60
CA LEU A 174 14.88 11.86 3.08
C LEU A 174 15.45 13.12 3.74
N LYS A 175 15.75 13.08 5.04
CA LYS A 175 16.39 14.17 5.76
C LYS A 175 17.78 14.46 5.23
N GLN A 176 18.58 13.43 4.99
CA GLN A 176 19.93 13.57 4.40
C GLN A 176 19.84 14.16 2.99
N TRP A 177 18.99 13.62 2.12
CA TRP A 177 18.84 14.09 0.75
C TRP A 177 18.30 15.52 0.65
N GLY A 178 17.45 15.92 1.61
CA GLY A 178 17.03 17.33 1.71
C GLY A 178 18.20 18.28 1.96
N ARG A 179 19.20 17.88 2.78
CA ARG A 179 20.42 18.66 3.02
C ARG A 179 21.37 18.68 1.81
N GLU A 180 21.40 17.58 1.06
CA GLU A 180 22.19 17.42 -0.17
C GLU A 180 21.56 18.15 -1.37
N GLY A 181 20.32 18.64 -1.23
CA GLY A 181 19.62 19.33 -2.30
C GLY A 181 19.10 18.40 -3.41
N LYS A 182 18.98 17.09 -3.15
CA LYS A 182 18.45 16.12 -4.11
C LYS A 182 17.00 16.43 -4.46
N LYS A 183 16.63 16.26 -5.74
CA LYS A 183 15.29 16.64 -6.24
C LYS A 183 14.73 15.60 -7.21
N PHE A 184 13.39 15.45 -7.12
CA PHE A 184 12.59 14.57 -7.97
C PHE A 184 11.42 15.35 -8.56
N ASP A 185 10.86 14.86 -9.66
CA ASP A 185 9.65 15.42 -10.26
C ASP A 185 8.40 14.92 -9.52
N VAL A 186 8.44 13.68 -9.06
CA VAL A 186 7.34 13.05 -8.28
C VAL A 186 7.91 12.37 -7.04
N VAL A 187 7.30 12.60 -5.88
CA VAL A 187 7.59 11.88 -4.64
C VAL A 187 6.32 11.17 -4.17
N MET A 188 6.38 9.85 -4.04
CA MET A 188 5.28 9.00 -3.57
C MET A 188 5.59 8.49 -2.16
N LEU A 189 4.65 8.71 -1.24
CA LEU A 189 4.74 8.33 0.17
C LEU A 189 3.56 7.43 0.52
N ASP A 190 3.79 6.15 0.70
CA ASP A 190 2.76 5.18 1.14
C ASP A 190 3.15 4.50 2.46
N PRO A 191 3.23 5.27 3.56
CA PRO A 191 3.71 4.78 4.84
C PRO A 191 2.74 3.76 5.45
N PRO A 192 3.24 2.85 6.30
CA PRO A 192 2.38 2.01 7.13
C PRO A 192 1.54 2.89 8.08
N ALA A 193 0.45 2.33 8.60
CA ALA A 193 -0.34 3.01 9.61
C ALA A 193 0.53 3.36 10.83
N PHE A 194 0.74 4.66 11.08
CA PHE A 194 1.59 5.12 12.19
C PHE A 194 0.96 4.92 13.56
N THR A 195 -0.32 4.53 13.62
CA THR A 195 -0.97 4.15 14.86
C THR A 195 -2.00 3.04 14.65
N LYS A 196 -2.11 2.18 15.66
CA LYS A 196 -3.18 1.18 15.82
C LYS A 196 -4.07 1.49 17.05
N SER A 197 -3.86 2.65 17.70
CA SER A 197 -4.57 3.02 18.92
C SER A 197 -4.94 4.51 18.90
N ARG A 198 -6.16 4.82 19.37
CA ARG A 198 -6.66 6.19 19.49
C ARG A 198 -5.79 7.07 20.40
N ILE A 199 -5.14 6.48 21.42
CA ILE A 199 -4.27 7.21 22.35
C ILE A 199 -3.04 7.82 21.66
N HIS A 200 -2.62 7.24 20.53
CA HIS A 200 -1.41 7.65 19.81
C HIS A 200 -1.68 8.45 18.52
N ILE A 201 -2.91 8.93 18.32
CA ILE A 201 -3.27 9.69 17.10
C ILE A 201 -2.36 10.91 16.91
N ASN A 202 -2.11 11.70 17.94
CA ASN A 202 -1.25 12.89 17.83
C ASN A 202 0.18 12.54 17.40
N LYS A 203 0.73 11.42 17.87
CA LYS A 203 2.03 10.93 17.43
C LYS A 203 2.01 10.51 15.96
N ALA A 204 0.92 9.88 15.53
CA ALA A 204 0.74 9.51 14.12
C ALA A 204 0.64 10.74 13.22
N LEU A 205 -0.13 11.76 13.60
CA LEU A 205 -0.23 13.02 12.86
C LEU A 205 1.13 13.71 12.74
N THR A 206 1.93 13.72 13.81
CA THR A 206 3.31 14.22 13.76
C THR A 206 4.16 13.43 12.76
N GLY A 207 4.03 12.10 12.72
CA GLY A 207 4.73 11.24 11.75
C GLY A 207 4.32 11.53 10.31
N TYR A 208 3.01 11.68 10.04
CA TYR A 208 2.52 12.05 8.72
C TYR A 208 3.01 13.44 8.30
N LYS A 209 2.95 14.43 9.19
CA LYS A 209 3.48 15.76 8.91
C LYS A 209 4.98 15.71 8.58
N GLU A 210 5.77 15.00 9.36
CA GLU A 210 7.22 14.92 9.17
C GLU A 210 7.57 14.26 7.84
N ILE A 211 6.97 13.13 7.50
CA ILE A 211 7.30 12.43 6.24
C ILE A 211 6.86 13.25 5.03
N ASN A 212 5.68 13.89 5.08
CA ASN A 212 5.21 14.76 4.02
C ASN A 212 6.10 16.00 3.87
N LEU A 213 6.57 16.62 4.97
CA LEU A 213 7.52 17.73 4.94
C LEU A 213 8.82 17.32 4.21
N ARG A 214 9.38 16.15 4.57
CA ARG A 214 10.60 15.64 3.94
C ARG A 214 10.39 15.35 2.46
N GLY A 215 9.26 14.72 2.11
CA GLY A 215 8.90 14.49 0.72
C GLY A 215 8.77 15.77 -0.09
N ILE A 216 8.01 16.75 0.41
CA ILE A 216 7.80 18.05 -0.25
C ILE A 216 9.14 18.79 -0.47
N GLN A 217 10.07 18.71 0.49
CA GLN A 217 11.40 19.31 0.36
C GLN A 217 12.23 18.71 -0.78
N LEU A 218 11.94 17.49 -1.22
CA LEU A 218 12.63 16.81 -2.33
C LEU A 218 11.95 17.03 -3.68
N ILE A 219 10.78 17.66 -3.74
CA ILE A 219 10.06 17.90 -4.99
C ILE A 219 10.62 19.13 -5.70
N ARG A 220 10.82 19.04 -7.02
CA ARG A 220 11.10 20.18 -7.90
C ARG A 220 9.89 21.11 -7.90
N ASP A 221 10.12 22.39 -8.21
CA ASP A 221 9.02 23.34 -8.36
C ASP A 221 8.10 22.93 -9.53
N GLY A 222 6.79 22.88 -9.28
CA GLY A 222 5.80 22.34 -10.24
C GLY A 222 5.73 20.79 -10.29
N GLY A 223 6.49 20.07 -9.46
CA GLY A 223 6.40 18.62 -9.34
C GLY A 223 5.26 18.16 -8.44
N PHE A 224 5.15 16.85 -8.22
CA PHE A 224 3.97 16.25 -7.57
C PHE A 224 4.32 15.48 -6.29
N LEU A 225 3.47 15.63 -5.30
CA LEU A 225 3.38 14.78 -4.13
C LEU A 225 2.26 13.76 -4.33
N VAL A 226 2.56 12.48 -4.08
CA VAL A 226 1.57 11.43 -3.84
C VAL A 226 1.71 11.01 -2.38
N SER A 227 0.64 11.02 -1.61
CA SER A 227 0.69 10.64 -0.20
C SER A 227 -0.53 9.83 0.19
N SER A 228 -0.31 8.76 0.99
CA SER A 228 -1.37 7.87 1.45
C SER A 228 -1.42 7.77 2.98
N SER A 229 -2.60 7.39 3.48
CA SER A 229 -2.79 6.97 4.87
C SER A 229 -3.78 5.81 4.92
N CYS A 230 -3.35 4.66 5.42
CA CYS A 230 -4.12 3.42 5.49
C CYS A 230 -4.68 3.13 6.90
N THR A 231 -5.13 4.15 7.65
CA THR A 231 -5.73 3.98 8.97
C THR A 231 -7.07 4.71 9.09
N ASN A 232 -8.08 4.04 9.65
CA ASN A 232 -9.37 4.65 9.98
C ASN A 232 -9.32 5.56 11.21
N LEU A 233 -8.23 5.53 11.99
CA LEU A 233 -8.07 6.34 13.21
C LEU A 233 -7.70 7.80 12.91
N VAL A 234 -7.18 8.08 11.72
CA VAL A 234 -6.88 9.44 11.24
C VAL A 234 -7.92 9.79 10.20
N SER A 235 -8.71 10.83 10.43
CA SER A 235 -9.71 11.28 9.48
C SER A 235 -9.05 11.85 8.21
N GLU A 236 -9.82 11.96 7.14
CA GLU A 236 -9.37 12.59 5.89
C GLU A 236 -8.93 14.03 6.12
N GLU A 237 -9.74 14.81 6.85
CA GLU A 237 -9.42 16.19 7.20
C GLU A 237 -8.10 16.30 7.99
N GLN A 238 -7.92 15.46 9.01
CA GLN A 238 -6.68 15.43 9.79
C GLN A 238 -5.47 15.07 8.93
N PHE A 239 -5.62 14.10 8.02
CA PHE A 239 -4.54 13.73 7.11
C PHE A 239 -4.17 14.88 6.16
N LEU A 240 -5.15 15.52 5.51
CA LEU A 240 -4.92 16.66 4.63
C LEU A 240 -4.30 17.83 5.39
N GLN A 241 -4.75 18.11 6.60
CA GLN A 241 -4.16 19.15 7.46
C GLN A 241 -2.66 18.89 7.70
N THR A 242 -2.22 17.63 7.91
CA THR A 242 -0.78 17.33 8.07
C THR A 242 0.03 17.71 6.83
N ILE A 243 -0.53 17.52 5.63
CA ILE A 243 0.11 17.87 4.35
C ILE A 243 0.18 19.39 4.18
N GLU A 244 -0.91 20.10 4.50
CA GLU A 244 -0.96 21.57 4.44
C GLU A 244 0.06 22.22 5.39
N GLU A 245 0.14 21.71 6.61
CA GLU A 245 1.14 22.17 7.58
C GLU A 245 2.58 21.88 7.12
N ALA A 246 2.83 20.68 6.58
CA ALA A 246 4.11 20.30 6.02
C ALA A 246 4.52 21.23 4.86
N ALA A 247 3.60 21.56 3.97
CA ALA A 247 3.84 22.46 2.86
C ALA A 247 4.08 23.91 3.33
N LYS A 248 3.35 24.35 4.37
CA LYS A 248 3.58 25.66 5.00
C LYS A 248 4.99 25.75 5.57
N ASP A 249 5.44 24.71 6.28
CA ASP A 249 6.78 24.65 6.86
C ASP A 249 7.88 24.58 5.77
N ALA A 250 7.59 23.92 4.64
CA ALA A 250 8.45 23.89 3.45
C ALA A 250 8.39 25.19 2.62
N LYS A 251 7.55 26.17 2.97
CA LYS A 251 7.27 27.40 2.20
C LYS A 251 6.79 27.13 0.77
N LYS A 252 5.97 26.09 0.59
CA LYS A 252 5.40 25.67 -0.68
C LYS A 252 3.87 25.84 -0.70
N LYS A 253 3.30 25.86 -1.90
CA LYS A 253 1.85 25.75 -2.16
C LYS A 253 1.52 24.32 -2.52
N VAL A 254 0.36 23.86 -2.10
CA VAL A 254 -0.24 22.57 -2.47
C VAL A 254 -1.48 22.83 -3.31
N ARG A 255 -1.51 22.28 -4.52
CA ARG A 255 -2.70 22.29 -5.37
C ARG A 255 -3.20 20.86 -5.53
N GLN A 256 -4.34 20.56 -4.92
CA GLN A 256 -4.95 19.23 -5.03
C GLN A 256 -5.27 18.91 -6.49
N VAL A 257 -4.90 17.71 -6.92
CA VAL A 257 -5.21 17.13 -8.23
C VAL A 257 -6.20 15.99 -8.06
N ILE A 258 -5.91 15.06 -7.12
CA ILE A 258 -6.77 13.91 -6.81
C ILE A 258 -6.88 13.78 -5.28
N LEU A 259 -8.08 13.43 -4.83
CA LEU A 259 -8.35 12.86 -3.53
C LEU A 259 -9.21 11.62 -3.77
N SER A 260 -8.71 10.45 -3.42
CA SER A 260 -9.40 9.17 -3.61
C SER A 260 -9.19 8.24 -2.41
N HIS A 261 -9.79 7.08 -2.48
CA HIS A 261 -9.85 6.12 -1.39
C HIS A 261 -9.42 4.74 -1.87
N GLN A 262 -9.82 3.70 -1.17
CA GLN A 262 -9.59 2.32 -1.57
C GLN A 262 -10.33 1.96 -2.86
N SER A 263 -9.77 1.00 -3.59
CA SER A 263 -10.33 0.49 -4.86
C SER A 263 -11.72 -0.12 -4.68
N GLY A 264 -12.48 -0.23 -5.76
CA GLY A 264 -13.89 -0.60 -5.75
C GLY A 264 -14.21 -2.00 -5.20
N ASP A 265 -13.23 -2.90 -5.16
CA ASP A 265 -13.30 -4.21 -4.51
C ASP A 265 -13.23 -4.14 -2.96
N HIS A 266 -12.96 -2.96 -2.40
CA HIS A 266 -13.00 -2.62 -0.97
C HIS A 266 -14.06 -1.55 -0.70
N PRO A 267 -15.36 -1.85 -0.83
CA PRO A 267 -16.40 -0.83 -0.83
C PRO A 267 -16.54 -0.13 0.52
N ILE A 268 -16.88 1.17 0.45
CA ILE A 268 -17.20 1.99 1.62
C ILE A 268 -18.69 1.88 1.91
N VAL A 269 -19.04 1.37 3.08
CA VAL A 269 -20.42 1.32 3.56
C VAL A 269 -20.73 2.60 4.32
N ARG A 270 -21.66 3.41 3.81
CA ARG A 270 -22.04 4.68 4.45
C ARG A 270 -22.63 4.41 5.83
N GLY A 271 -22.12 5.13 6.84
CA GLY A 271 -22.49 4.94 8.24
C GLY A 271 -21.59 3.94 9.00
N LEU A 272 -20.69 3.23 8.33
CA LEU A 272 -19.69 2.36 8.95
C LEU A 272 -18.28 2.94 8.72
N GLU A 273 -17.82 3.82 9.63
CA GLU A 273 -16.53 4.53 9.50
C GLU A 273 -15.33 3.58 9.30
N ASN A 274 -15.37 2.39 9.89
CA ASN A 274 -14.28 1.40 9.77
C ASN A 274 -14.06 0.91 8.34
N THR A 275 -15.03 1.07 7.46
CA THR A 275 -14.90 0.72 6.04
C THR A 275 -14.24 1.82 5.21
N HIS A 276 -14.08 3.03 5.76
CA HIS A 276 -13.41 4.16 5.10
C HIS A 276 -12.05 4.40 5.77
N TYR A 277 -11.04 3.66 5.34
CA TYR A 277 -9.74 3.64 6.01
C TYR A 277 -8.58 4.17 5.17
N LEU A 278 -8.67 4.11 3.84
CA LEU A 278 -7.61 4.55 2.94
C LEU A 278 -7.89 5.97 2.43
N LYS A 279 -6.92 6.85 2.54
CA LYS A 279 -6.87 8.17 1.91
C LYS A 279 -5.68 8.20 0.98
N PHE A 280 -5.91 8.60 -0.26
CA PHE A 280 -4.89 8.76 -1.28
C PHE A 280 -4.99 10.14 -1.89
N PHE A 281 -3.89 10.86 -1.92
CA PHE A 281 -3.84 12.26 -2.29
C PHE A 281 -2.73 12.52 -3.31
N ILE A 282 -3.08 13.18 -4.41
CA ILE A 282 -2.10 13.71 -5.38
C ILE A 282 -2.22 15.23 -5.40
N ALA A 283 -1.09 15.92 -5.29
CA ALA A 283 -1.04 17.37 -5.39
C ALA A 283 0.20 17.85 -6.12
N GLU A 284 0.05 18.93 -6.89
CA GLU A 284 1.14 19.74 -7.43
C GLU A 284 1.75 20.60 -6.33
N ILE A 285 3.07 20.64 -6.27
CA ILE A 285 3.87 21.40 -5.30
C ILE A 285 4.62 22.52 -6.02
N SER A 286 4.33 23.76 -5.65
CA SER A 286 4.98 24.93 -6.27
C SER A 286 5.48 25.92 -5.23
N SER A 287 6.35 26.83 -5.63
CA SER A 287 6.80 27.95 -4.80
C SER A 287 5.64 28.90 -4.48
N ARG A 288 5.71 29.55 -3.31
CA ARG A 288 4.74 30.58 -2.89
C ARG A 288 4.93 31.87 -3.65
#